data_08ca42bc5e6494fadc93b91b734b9bd5
#
_entry.id   08ca42bc5e6494fadc93b91b734b9bd5
#
_cell.length_a   1.000
_cell.length_b   1.000
_cell.length_c   1.000
_cell.angle_alpha   90.00
_cell.angle_beta   90.00
_cell.angle_gamma   90.00
#
_symmetry.space_group_name_H-M   'P 1'
#
loop_
_entity.id
_entity.type
_entity.pdbx_description
1 polymer ?
#
loop_
_entity_poly.entity_id
_entity_poly.type
_entity_poly.pdbx_seq_one_letter_code
_entity_poly.pdbx_strand_id
1 'polypeptide(L)'
;MSKLKQTKIPMTLEDNVLKVALNPNQNYKLVRESDGLTKYGWKIGWIEWKKKDKTFKKLHDEPAVGRSFILDPNRISFTWCTSTITEVLEKRENFLKFKTKNSIYELWKLNAND
;
A
#
# COMPACT_ATOMS: atom_id res chain seq x y z
N MET A 1 27.07 -10.51 12.24
CA MET A 1 27.01 -9.60 12.00
C MET A 1 26.90 -9.39 11.86
N SER A 2 26.62 -9.70 11.86
CA SER A 2 26.55 -8.75 11.61
C SER A 2 26.31 -8.54 11.76
N LYS A 3 26.30 -8.78 11.90
CA LYS A 3 26.07 -7.87 12.02
C LYS A 3 25.72 -7.68 12.12
N LEU A 4 25.52 -8.11 12.32
CA LEU A 4 25.22 -7.16 12.38
C LEU A 4 24.85 -7.04 12.73
N LYS A 5 24.77 -7.29 13.04
CA LYS A 5 24.49 -6.42 13.24
C LYS A 5 24.07 -6.24 13.28
N GLN A 6 23.75 -6.56 13.57
CA GLN A 6 23.46 -5.64 13.47
C GLN A 6 23.14 -5.29 13.57
N THR A 7 23.09 -5.76 13.88
CA THR A 7 22.86 -4.74 13.76
C THR A 7 22.36 -4.31 13.90
N LYS A 8 22.18 -4.44 14.29
CA LYS A 8 21.81 -3.50 14.23
C LYS A 8 21.58 -3.03 13.97
N ILE A 9 21.46 -3.19 14.07
CA ILE A 9 21.30 -2.30 13.63
C ILE A 9 20.78 -2.14 13.79
N PRO A 10 20.70 -2.08 14.03
CA PRO A 10 20.24 -1.48 13.85
C PRO A 10 19.77 -1.44 13.74
N MET A 11 19.37 -1.44 13.68
CA MET A 11 19.10 -0.95 13.10
C MET A 11 18.66 -0.47 13.19
N THR A 12 18.59 -0.37 13.45
CA THR A 12 18.28 0.38 13.17
C THR A 12 17.60 0.84 12.64
N LEU A 13 16.76 1.47 13.79
CA LEU A 13 16.15 2.11 12.89
C LEU A 13 16.54 2.06 11.62
N GLU A 14 17.33 2.44 11.70
CA GLU A 14 17.92 2.33 10.53
C GLU A 14 17.95 0.91 10.11
N ASP A 15 17.92 -0.01 10.99
CA ASP A 15 17.85 -1.37 10.63
C ASP A 15 16.58 -1.75 10.00
N ASN A 16 15.47 -1.26 10.47
CA ASN A 16 14.21 -1.58 9.85
C ASN A 16 14.11 -1.01 8.46
N VAL A 17 14.59 0.17 8.33
CA VAL A 17 14.59 0.80 7.02
C VAL A 17 15.43 0.00 6.06
N LEU A 18 16.55 -0.46 6.54
CA LEU A 18 17.43 -1.23 5.71
C LEU A 18 16.81 -2.54 5.29
N LYS A 19 16.13 -3.21 6.20
CA LYS A 19 15.47 -4.44 5.85
C LYS A 19 14.46 -4.27 4.76
N VAL A 20 13.67 -3.24 4.87
CA VAL A 20 12.68 -2.98 3.86
C VAL A 20 13.32 -2.72 2.53
N ALA A 21 14.36 -1.92 2.54
CA ALA A 21 15.04 -1.60 1.30
C ALA A 21 15.66 -2.82 0.65
N LEU A 22 15.96 -3.82 1.42
CA LEU A 22 16.58 -5.00 0.89
C LEU A 22 15.60 -6.09 0.48
N ASN A 23 14.32 -5.87 0.68
CA ASN A 23 13.35 -6.86 0.29
C ASN A 23 13.00 -6.68 -1.17
N PRO A 24 13.50 -7.55 -2.05
CA PRO A 24 13.32 -7.35 -3.48
C PRO A 24 11.91 -7.60 -3.97
N ASN A 25 11.06 -8.16 -3.10
CA ASN A 25 9.71 -8.50 -3.52
C ASN A 25 8.70 -7.42 -3.21
N GLN A 26 9.11 -6.36 -2.54
CA GLN A 26 8.15 -5.32 -2.18
C GLN A 26 8.17 -4.21 -3.20
N ASN A 27 7.13 -4.17 -4.01
CA ASN A 27 7.02 -3.25 -5.13
C ASN A 27 6.28 -1.97 -4.81
N TYR A 28 5.58 -1.92 -3.70
CA TYR A 28 4.70 -0.80 -3.39
C TYR A 28 4.89 -0.31 -1.97
N LYS A 29 4.73 0.99 -1.80
CA LYS A 29 4.76 1.63 -0.49
C LYS A 29 3.51 2.47 -0.35
N LEU A 30 2.75 2.22 0.73
CA LEU A 30 1.54 2.96 1.04
C LEU A 30 1.78 3.80 2.29
N VAL A 31 1.47 5.09 2.23
CA VAL A 31 1.62 5.98 3.37
C VAL A 31 0.29 6.65 3.65
N ARG A 32 -0.16 6.59 4.90
CA ARG A 32 -1.36 7.29 5.33
C ARG A 32 -0.94 8.65 5.89
N GLU A 33 -1.49 9.70 5.29
CA GLU A 33 -1.03 11.06 5.60
C GLU A 33 -1.27 11.48 7.03
N SER A 34 -2.40 11.07 7.61
CA SER A 34 -2.80 11.56 8.91
C SER A 34 -1.82 11.23 10.03
N ASP A 35 -1.16 10.08 9.96
CA ASP A 35 -0.27 9.65 11.03
C ASP A 35 1.04 9.06 10.53
N GLY A 36 1.25 9.06 9.23
CA GLY A 36 2.48 8.53 8.67
C GLY A 36 2.56 7.01 8.65
N LEU A 37 1.46 6.33 8.93
CA LEU A 37 1.46 4.88 8.89
C LEU A 37 1.95 4.44 7.51
N THR A 38 2.91 3.52 7.48
CA THR A 38 3.52 3.08 6.24
C THR A 38 3.46 1.57 6.15
N LYS A 39 3.01 1.08 5.00
CA LYS A 39 2.94 -0.34 4.71
C LYS A 39 3.61 -0.62 3.38
N TYR A 40 4.23 -1.77 3.29
CA TYR A 40 4.89 -2.21 2.06
C TYR A 40 4.24 -3.50 1.59
N GLY A 41 4.20 -3.67 0.28
CA GLY A 41 3.67 -4.89 -0.29
C GLY A 41 4.12 -5.04 -1.72
N TRP A 42 3.74 -6.14 -2.35
CA TRP A 42 4.18 -6.45 -3.70
C TRP A 42 3.03 -6.57 -4.68
N LYS A 43 1.80 -6.50 -4.21
CA LYS A 43 0.64 -6.64 -5.07
C LYS A 43 -0.44 -5.69 -4.61
N ILE A 44 -1.15 -5.10 -5.56
CA ILE A 44 -2.23 -4.17 -5.21
C ILE A 44 -3.48 -4.49 -6.01
N GLY A 45 -4.60 -3.97 -5.53
CA GLY A 45 -5.86 -4.08 -6.23
C GLY A 45 -6.84 -3.04 -5.72
N TRP A 46 -7.96 -2.95 -6.40
CA TRP A 46 -8.99 -1.96 -6.09
C TRP A 46 -10.32 -2.69 -6.08
N ILE A 47 -10.96 -2.75 -4.91
CA ILE A 47 -12.17 -3.53 -4.72
C ILE A 47 -13.40 -2.71 -5.04
N GLU A 48 -14.24 -3.26 -5.90
CA GLU A 48 -15.56 -2.69 -6.14
C GLU A 48 -16.56 -3.45 -5.26
N TRP A 49 -17.42 -2.72 -4.57
CA TRP A 49 -18.40 -3.30 -3.65
C TRP A 49 -19.78 -3.27 -4.28
N LYS A 50 -20.61 -4.26 -3.97
CA LYS A 50 -22.00 -4.24 -4.40
C LYS A 50 -22.72 -3.13 -3.66
N LYS A 51 -23.48 -2.35 -4.40
CA LYS A 51 -24.19 -1.23 -3.78
C LYS A 51 -25.26 -1.69 -2.82
N LYS A 52 -25.88 -2.80 -3.12
CA LYS A 52 -27.03 -3.27 -2.37
C LYS A 52 -26.68 -3.70 -0.96
N ASP A 53 -25.65 -4.53 -0.80
CA ASP A 53 -25.34 -5.09 0.50
C ASP A 53 -23.90 -4.85 0.93
N LYS A 54 -23.14 -4.09 0.16
CA LYS A 54 -21.75 -3.73 0.47
C LYS A 54 -20.81 -4.92 0.54
N THR A 55 -21.15 -6.00 -0.14
CA THR A 55 -20.24 -7.14 -0.22
C THR A 55 -19.36 -7.02 -1.45
N PHE A 56 -18.34 -7.87 -1.51
CA PHE A 56 -17.38 -7.86 -2.60
C PHE A 56 -18.06 -8.10 -3.95
N LYS A 57 -17.72 -7.29 -4.93
CA LYS A 57 -18.21 -7.49 -6.29
C LYS A 57 -17.08 -7.88 -7.23
N LYS A 58 -16.02 -7.10 -7.28
CA LYS A 58 -14.94 -7.34 -8.24
C LYS A 58 -13.66 -6.67 -7.81
N LEU A 59 -12.52 -7.29 -8.15
CA LEU A 59 -11.22 -6.71 -7.96
C LEU A 59 -10.74 -6.10 -9.26
N HIS A 60 -10.40 -4.84 -9.24
CA HIS A 60 -9.97 -4.11 -10.43
C HIS A 60 -8.49 -3.78 -10.36
N ASP A 61 -7.93 -3.48 -11.52
CA ASP A 61 -6.53 -3.05 -11.62
C ASP A 61 -6.37 -1.54 -11.55
N GLU A 62 -7.49 -0.80 -11.61
CA GLU A 62 -7.45 0.65 -11.66
C GLU A 62 -8.21 1.27 -10.50
N PRO A 63 -7.73 2.40 -9.98
CA PRO A 63 -8.48 3.10 -8.93
C PRO A 63 -9.70 3.81 -9.50
N ALA A 64 -10.72 3.96 -8.67
CA ALA A 64 -11.90 4.75 -9.02
C ALA A 64 -12.65 5.09 -7.75
N VAL A 65 -13.41 6.17 -7.81
CA VAL A 65 -14.27 6.55 -6.68
C VAL A 65 -15.22 5.40 -6.38
N GLY A 66 -15.36 5.10 -5.09
CA GLY A 66 -16.20 4.00 -4.63
C GLY A 66 -15.49 2.69 -4.44
N ARG A 67 -14.26 2.58 -4.93
CA ARG A 67 -13.45 1.37 -4.73
C ARG A 67 -12.55 1.53 -3.51
N SER A 68 -12.18 0.41 -2.90
CA SER A 68 -11.24 0.39 -1.78
C SER A 68 -9.90 -0.14 -2.24
N PHE A 69 -8.82 0.48 -1.80
CA PHE A 69 -7.48 -0.03 -2.09
C PHE A 69 -7.18 -1.22 -1.18
N ILE A 70 -6.57 -2.26 -1.75
CA ILE A 70 -6.13 -3.41 -0.96
C ILE A 70 -4.70 -3.75 -1.33
N LEU A 71 -3.89 -3.99 -0.31
CA LEU A 71 -2.48 -4.31 -0.45
C LEU A 71 -2.28 -5.78 -0.15
N ASP A 72 -1.61 -6.48 -1.06
CA ASP A 72 -1.34 -7.90 -0.97
C ASP A 72 -2.60 -8.74 -0.80
N PRO A 73 -3.58 -8.57 -1.71
CA PRO A 73 -4.80 -9.36 -1.59
C PRO A 73 -4.52 -10.83 -1.89
N ASN A 74 -5.10 -11.71 -1.08
CA ASN A 74 -5.11 -13.11 -1.41
C ASN A 74 -6.43 -13.69 -0.92
N ARG A 75 -6.56 -15.00 -0.96
CA ARG A 75 -7.86 -15.61 -0.72
C ARG A 75 -8.40 -15.39 0.68
N ILE A 76 -7.53 -15.25 1.66
CA ILE A 76 -7.97 -15.21 3.05
C ILE A 76 -7.40 -14.04 3.84
N SER A 77 -6.51 -13.24 3.26
CA SER A 77 -5.91 -12.16 4.02
C SER A 77 -5.40 -11.05 3.12
N PHE A 78 -4.88 -10.01 3.74
CA PHE A 78 -4.28 -8.87 3.06
C PHE A 78 -3.41 -8.12 4.06
N THR A 79 -2.49 -7.30 3.53
CA THR A 79 -1.64 -6.49 4.40
C THR A 79 -2.39 -5.25 4.87
N TRP A 80 -3.16 -4.62 3.99
CA TRP A 80 -3.91 -3.42 4.35
C TRP A 80 -5.08 -3.24 3.39
N CYS A 81 -6.18 -2.70 3.90
CA CYS A 81 -7.34 -2.38 3.08
C CYS A 81 -7.91 -1.05 3.54
N THR A 82 -8.24 -0.17 2.62
CA THR A 82 -8.75 1.16 2.96
C THR A 82 -10.27 1.20 2.87
N SER A 83 -10.85 2.28 3.43
CA SER A 83 -12.23 2.60 3.15
C SER A 83 -12.32 3.05 1.67
N THR A 84 -13.52 3.34 1.21
CA THR A 84 -13.70 3.63 -0.21
C THR A 84 -13.14 5.00 -0.60
N ILE A 85 -12.63 5.05 -1.82
CA ILE A 85 -12.08 6.28 -2.38
C ILE A 85 -13.21 7.28 -2.63
N THR A 86 -12.99 8.51 -2.18
CA THR A 86 -13.92 9.60 -2.48
C THR A 86 -13.36 10.52 -3.57
N GLU A 87 -12.04 10.52 -3.73
CA GLU A 87 -11.43 11.39 -4.73
C GLU A 87 -10.00 10.92 -5.04
N VAL A 88 -9.63 10.95 -6.31
CA VAL A 88 -8.23 10.73 -6.71
C VAL A 88 -7.61 12.11 -6.82
N LEU A 89 -6.63 12.38 -5.97
CA LEU A 89 -6.05 13.72 -5.86
C LEU A 89 -4.90 13.96 -6.82
N GLU A 90 -4.10 12.92 -7.09
CA GLU A 90 -2.97 13.06 -7.98
C GLU A 90 -2.61 11.70 -8.56
N LYS A 91 -2.28 11.65 -9.84
CA LYS A 91 -1.88 10.42 -10.49
C LYS A 91 -0.71 10.68 -11.41
N ARG A 92 0.42 10.02 -11.14
CA ARG A 92 1.62 10.08 -11.97
C ARG A 92 2.05 8.66 -12.25
N GLU A 93 3.05 8.49 -13.06
CA GLU A 93 3.47 7.16 -13.51
C GLU A 93 3.70 6.17 -12.38
N ASN A 94 4.39 6.57 -11.33
CA ASN A 94 4.72 5.65 -10.23
C ASN A 94 4.21 6.16 -8.90
N PHE A 95 3.18 7.00 -8.93
CA PHE A 95 2.66 7.62 -7.73
C PHE A 95 1.18 7.90 -7.87
N LEU A 96 0.44 7.60 -6.81
CA LEU A 96 -0.99 7.89 -6.75
C LEU A 96 -1.30 8.45 -5.37
N LYS A 97 -2.03 9.56 -5.34
CA LYS A 97 -2.53 10.12 -4.09
C LYS A 97 -4.04 10.10 -4.15
N PHE A 98 -4.66 9.53 -3.14
CA PHE A 98 -6.12 9.40 -3.14
C PHE A 98 -6.69 9.61 -1.75
N LYS A 99 -7.91 10.10 -1.74
CA LYS A 99 -8.64 10.34 -0.50
C LYS A 99 -9.73 9.28 -0.36
N THR A 100 -9.83 8.73 0.84
CA THR A 100 -10.90 7.81 1.19
C THR A 100 -11.80 8.49 2.20
N LYS A 101 -12.84 7.77 2.64
CA LYS A 101 -13.72 8.32 3.67
C LYS A 101 -12.97 8.73 4.93
N ASN A 102 -11.91 8.01 5.25
CA ASN A 102 -11.24 8.21 6.54
C ASN A 102 -9.89 8.91 6.47
N SER A 103 -9.20 8.87 5.35
CA SER A 103 -7.82 9.38 5.28
C SER A 103 -7.38 9.66 3.86
N ILE A 104 -6.23 10.31 3.76
CA ILE A 104 -5.56 10.50 2.48
C ILE A 104 -4.35 9.58 2.46
N TYR A 105 -4.13 8.93 1.33
CA TYR A 105 -3.04 7.98 1.17
C TYR A 105 -2.17 8.34 -0.03
N GLU A 106 -0.88 8.02 0.10
CA GLU A 106 0.05 8.08 -1.01
C GLU A 106 0.52 6.67 -1.31
N LEU A 107 0.44 6.30 -2.57
CA LEU A 107 0.87 4.99 -3.04
C LEU A 107 2.02 5.17 -4.02
N TRP A 108 3.14 4.54 -3.72
CA TRP A 108 4.35 4.63 -4.52
C TRP A 108 4.68 3.27 -5.12
N LYS A 109 5.02 3.26 -6.40
CA LYS A 109 5.55 2.06 -7.03
C LYS A 109 7.06 2.14 -6.98
N LEU A 110 7.67 1.17 -6.31
CA LEU A 110 9.09 1.25 -5.98
C LEU A 110 10.01 0.65 -7.02
N ASN A 111 9.58 -0.41 -7.69
CA ASN A 111 10.44 -1.12 -8.64
C ASN A 111 9.96 -0.92 -10.04
N ALA A 112 9.76 0.33 -10.41
CA ALA A 112 9.17 0.65 -11.69
C ALA A 112 10.01 0.23 -12.87
N ASN A 113 11.28 0.09 -12.67
CA ASN A 113 12.18 -0.24 -13.76
C ASN A 113 12.37 -1.71 -13.99
N ASP A 114 11.84 -2.50 -13.15
CA ASP A 114 12.05 -3.96 -13.27
C ASP A 114 11.18 -4.63 -14.28
#